data_a2f16ec37d45ce12b32a27304a543492
#
_entry.id   a2f16ec37d45ce12b32a27304a543492
#
_cell.length_a   1.000
_cell.length_b   1.000
_cell.length_c   1.000
_cell.angle_alpha   90.00
_cell.angle_beta   90.00
_cell.angle_gamma   90.00
#
_symmetry.space_group_name_H-M   'P 1'
#
loop_
_entity.id
_entity.type
_entity.pdbx_description
1 polymer ?
#
loop_
_entity_poly.entity_id
_entity_poly.type
_entity_poly.pdbx_seq_one_letter_code
_entity_poly.pdbx_strand_id
1 'polypeptide(L)'
;MDWFIENRQDVAERNIASMKRRGKDDRLLLALVSKDRLVKILKRMLDETEFLADHGIRSMSKYHEKHPYSMDVNSQVFTVGYVPGESDSGLFGGNSNWRGPIWLCVNFLLVESLLRFYMFYGDSLQIECPTGSGDYMHLGHIAEELQHRLQHLFARNDEGRRAANDGVDLLDFDEHWKDYLWFHEYFDGDTGRGLGASHQCGWTGLIAKVIHDTG
;
A
#
# COMPACT_ATOMS: atom_id res chain seq x y z
N MET A 1 -17.14 24.79 -7.69
CA MET A 1 -17.24 23.43 -8.27
C MET A 1 -18.38 23.37 -9.28
N ASP A 2 -19.60 23.72 -8.89
CA ASP A 2 -20.80 23.62 -9.72
C ASP A 2 -20.64 24.36 -11.05
N TRP A 3 -20.11 25.59 -11.01
CA TRP A 3 -19.79 26.35 -12.24
C TRP A 3 -18.90 25.57 -13.20
N PHE A 4 -17.84 24.88 -12.73
CA PHE A 4 -16.95 24.09 -13.58
C PHE A 4 -17.68 22.90 -14.20
N ILE A 5 -18.47 22.22 -13.40
CA ILE A 5 -19.27 21.07 -13.82
C ILE A 5 -20.27 21.49 -14.91
N GLU A 6 -20.94 22.62 -14.71
CA GLU A 6 -21.96 23.15 -15.62
C GLU A 6 -21.36 23.70 -16.91
N ASN A 7 -20.22 24.37 -16.86
CA ASN A 7 -19.62 25.08 -17.96
C ASN A 7 -18.52 24.33 -18.73
N ARG A 8 -18.04 23.22 -18.17
CA ARG A 8 -16.98 22.37 -18.75
C ARG A 8 -17.36 20.90 -18.73
N GLN A 9 -18.59 20.61 -19.16
CA GLN A 9 -19.11 19.23 -19.23
C GLN A 9 -18.27 18.32 -20.13
N ASP A 10 -17.71 18.86 -21.20
CA ASP A 10 -16.81 18.16 -22.12
C ASP A 10 -15.59 17.53 -21.42
N VAL A 11 -15.05 18.23 -20.41
CA VAL A 11 -13.92 17.74 -19.59
C VAL A 11 -14.42 16.92 -18.40
N ALA A 12 -15.43 17.42 -17.73
CA ALA A 12 -15.93 16.86 -16.48
C ALA A 12 -16.53 15.46 -16.68
N GLU A 13 -17.36 15.24 -17.69
CA GLU A 13 -18.02 13.95 -17.94
C GLU A 13 -17.03 12.82 -18.29
N ARG A 14 -15.89 13.17 -18.89
CA ARG A 14 -14.86 12.20 -19.30
C ARG A 14 -13.87 11.87 -18.20
N ASN A 15 -13.65 12.80 -17.27
CA ASN A 15 -12.53 12.74 -16.33
C ASN A 15 -12.93 12.67 -14.85
N ILE A 16 -14.21 12.90 -14.52
CA ILE A 16 -14.69 12.84 -13.13
C ILE A 16 -15.82 11.83 -13.02
N ALA A 17 -15.57 10.73 -12.35
CA ALA A 17 -16.43 9.54 -12.37
C ALA A 17 -17.70 9.63 -11.50
N SER A 18 -17.75 10.56 -10.52
CA SER A 18 -18.81 10.53 -9.50
C SER A 18 -19.56 11.85 -9.30
N MET A 19 -19.56 12.72 -10.31
CA MET A 19 -20.12 14.07 -10.23
C MET A 19 -21.62 14.19 -9.98
N LYS A 20 -22.39 13.19 -10.40
CA LYS A 20 -23.88 13.27 -10.43
C LYS A 20 -24.55 12.52 -9.28
N ARG A 21 -23.78 11.86 -8.40
CA ARG A 21 -24.32 11.09 -7.29
C ARG A 21 -23.82 11.62 -5.96
N ARG A 22 -24.75 11.84 -5.04
CA ARG A 22 -24.44 12.13 -3.67
C ARG A 22 -24.16 10.83 -2.94
N GLY A 23 -23.13 10.82 -2.11
CA GLY A 23 -22.78 9.71 -1.22
C GLY A 23 -23.39 9.86 0.17
N LYS A 24 -22.80 9.15 1.13
CA LYS A 24 -23.17 9.23 2.54
C LYS A 24 -23.11 10.69 3.02
N ASP A 25 -24.11 11.10 3.80
CA ASP A 25 -24.23 12.46 4.36
C ASP A 25 -24.23 13.57 3.28
N ASP A 26 -24.83 13.29 2.13
CA ASP A 26 -24.93 14.22 0.99
C ASP A 26 -23.57 14.68 0.43
N ARG A 27 -22.52 13.91 0.65
CA ARG A 27 -21.15 14.24 0.20
C ARG A 27 -20.98 14.09 -1.30
N LEU A 28 -20.09 14.92 -1.86
CA LEU A 28 -19.60 14.78 -3.22
C LEU A 28 -18.21 14.16 -3.21
N LEU A 29 -17.96 13.24 -4.16
CA LEU A 29 -16.65 12.67 -4.39
C LEU A 29 -16.11 13.15 -5.76
N LEU A 30 -14.94 13.75 -5.75
CA LEU A 30 -14.17 14.00 -6.96
C LEU A 30 -13.17 12.87 -7.16
N ALA A 31 -13.49 11.93 -8.03
CA ALA A 31 -12.63 10.79 -8.31
C ALA A 31 -12.54 10.56 -9.82
N LEU A 32 -11.34 10.27 -10.30
CA LEU A 32 -11.08 9.84 -11.68
C LEU A 32 -11.52 8.39 -11.90
N VAL A 33 -11.67 7.63 -10.81
CA VAL A 33 -11.99 6.20 -10.84
C VAL A 33 -13.46 5.99 -10.59
N SER A 34 -14.17 5.36 -11.53
CA SER A 34 -15.55 4.92 -11.33
C SER A 34 -15.63 3.80 -10.27
N LYS A 35 -16.81 3.60 -9.66
CA LYS A 35 -17.05 2.54 -8.69
C LYS A 35 -16.59 1.16 -9.22
N ASP A 36 -16.96 0.82 -10.46
CA ASP A 36 -16.63 -0.49 -11.05
C ASP A 36 -15.12 -0.66 -11.27
N ARG A 37 -14.40 0.41 -11.62
CA ARG A 37 -12.95 0.39 -11.72
C ARG A 37 -12.29 0.29 -10.34
N LEU A 38 -12.80 1.01 -9.35
CA LEU A 38 -12.33 0.92 -7.97
C LEU A 38 -12.43 -0.51 -7.44
N VAL A 39 -13.57 -1.17 -7.62
CA VAL A 39 -13.77 -2.57 -7.22
C VAL A 39 -12.73 -3.48 -7.88
N LYS A 40 -12.47 -3.31 -9.18
CA LYS A 40 -11.48 -4.12 -9.90
C LYS A 40 -10.05 -3.87 -9.41
N ILE A 41 -9.70 -2.62 -9.09
CA ILE A 41 -8.39 -2.26 -8.54
C ILE A 41 -8.23 -2.89 -7.16
N LEU A 42 -9.23 -2.73 -6.29
CA LEU A 42 -9.18 -3.27 -4.93
C LEU A 42 -9.10 -4.79 -4.94
N LYS A 43 -9.82 -5.47 -5.82
CA LYS A 43 -9.71 -6.92 -5.96
C LYS A 43 -8.29 -7.40 -6.27
N ARG A 44 -7.50 -6.63 -7.02
CA ARG A 44 -6.08 -6.94 -7.28
C ARG A 44 -5.18 -6.53 -6.13
N MET A 45 -5.42 -5.35 -5.59
CA MET A 45 -4.63 -4.80 -4.49
C MET A 45 -4.72 -5.67 -3.22
N LEU A 46 -5.88 -6.28 -2.97
CA LEU A 46 -6.15 -7.10 -1.79
C LEU A 46 -5.95 -8.62 -2.03
N ASP A 47 -5.35 -8.99 -3.16
CA ASP A 47 -5.00 -10.38 -3.48
C ASP A 47 -3.59 -10.68 -2.95
N GLU A 48 -3.48 -11.70 -2.08
CA GLU A 48 -2.21 -12.11 -1.44
C GLU A 48 -1.23 -12.71 -2.45
N THR A 49 -1.74 -13.25 -3.56
CA THR A 49 -0.89 -13.74 -4.67
C THR A 49 -0.36 -12.60 -5.54
N GLU A 50 -0.85 -11.38 -5.33
CA GLU A 50 -0.43 -10.20 -6.08
C GLU A 50 0.17 -9.12 -5.17
N PHE A 51 -0.65 -8.20 -4.62
CA PHE A 51 -0.13 -7.03 -3.93
C PHE A 51 -0.21 -7.10 -2.41
N LEU A 52 -1.19 -7.80 -1.86
CA LEU A 52 -1.35 -7.88 -0.41
C LEU A 52 -0.29 -8.77 0.22
N ALA A 53 0.43 -8.26 1.21
CA ALA A 53 1.41 -8.98 2.00
C ALA A 53 1.05 -8.92 3.48
N ASP A 54 1.71 -9.73 4.31
CA ASP A 54 1.51 -9.76 5.76
C ASP A 54 1.80 -8.41 6.43
N HIS A 55 2.63 -7.58 5.80
CA HIS A 55 3.10 -6.29 6.32
C HIS A 55 2.63 -5.08 5.50
N GLY A 56 1.65 -5.23 4.59
CA GLY A 56 1.09 -4.14 3.80
C GLY A 56 0.99 -4.44 2.31
N ILE A 57 0.93 -3.39 1.49
CA ILE A 57 0.78 -3.49 0.03
C ILE A 57 2.15 -3.37 -0.63
N ARG A 58 2.49 -4.36 -1.46
CA ARG A 58 3.72 -4.41 -2.28
C ARG A 58 3.69 -3.34 -3.37
N SER A 59 4.84 -2.79 -3.72
CA SER A 59 4.99 -1.80 -4.80
C SER A 59 4.86 -2.39 -6.20
N MET A 60 4.96 -3.71 -6.34
CA MET A 60 4.72 -4.48 -7.58
C MET A 60 4.01 -5.78 -7.24
N SER A 61 3.15 -6.26 -8.15
CA SER A 61 2.50 -7.55 -8.00
C SER A 61 3.49 -8.70 -7.99
N LYS A 62 3.35 -9.60 -7.02
CA LYS A 62 4.12 -10.86 -6.93
C LYS A 62 3.91 -11.77 -8.16
N TYR A 63 2.84 -11.58 -8.91
CA TYR A 63 2.63 -12.25 -10.21
C TYR A 63 3.84 -12.12 -11.13
N HIS A 64 4.55 -10.98 -11.10
CA HIS A 64 5.72 -10.72 -11.93
C HIS A 64 7.01 -11.45 -11.50
N GLU A 65 6.98 -12.22 -10.42
CA GLU A 65 8.05 -13.15 -10.06
C GLU A 65 8.20 -14.25 -11.13
N LYS A 66 7.07 -14.82 -11.56
CA LYS A 66 7.01 -15.87 -12.58
C LYS A 66 6.71 -15.36 -13.98
N HIS A 67 6.22 -14.15 -14.09
CA HIS A 67 5.78 -13.52 -15.34
C HIS A 67 6.38 -12.12 -15.47
N PRO A 68 7.71 -11.98 -15.58
CA PRO A 68 8.34 -10.67 -15.69
C PRO A 68 7.87 -9.96 -16.96
N TYR A 69 7.71 -8.64 -16.86
CA TYR A 69 7.39 -7.81 -18.01
C TYR A 69 8.64 -7.59 -18.84
N SER A 70 8.54 -7.83 -20.16
CA SER A 70 9.65 -7.59 -21.10
C SER A 70 9.18 -6.69 -22.24
N MET A 71 10.05 -5.77 -22.65
CA MET A 71 9.81 -4.83 -23.73
C MET A 71 11.05 -4.74 -24.63
N ASP A 72 10.85 -4.84 -25.94
CA ASP A 72 11.91 -4.59 -26.93
C ASP A 72 11.92 -3.09 -27.29
N VAL A 73 13.08 -2.48 -27.15
CA VAL A 73 13.32 -1.10 -27.58
C VAL A 73 14.59 -1.07 -28.44
N ASN A 74 14.47 -0.80 -29.71
CA ASN A 74 15.58 -0.75 -30.65
C ASN A 74 16.43 -2.04 -30.66
N SER A 75 15.78 -3.22 -30.66
CA SER A 75 16.40 -4.53 -30.63
C SER A 75 17.18 -4.84 -29.31
N GLN A 76 16.93 -4.08 -28.26
CA GLN A 76 17.39 -4.38 -26.92
C GLN A 76 16.19 -4.75 -26.06
N VAL A 77 16.24 -5.93 -25.43
CA VAL A 77 15.17 -6.40 -24.53
C VAL A 77 15.44 -5.90 -23.11
N PHE A 78 14.46 -5.19 -22.56
CA PHE A 78 14.43 -4.78 -21.17
C PHE A 78 13.42 -5.62 -20.41
N THR A 79 13.80 -6.15 -19.25
CA THR A 79 12.94 -7.00 -18.44
C THR A 79 12.82 -6.43 -17.02
N VAL A 80 11.59 -6.38 -16.51
CA VAL A 80 11.27 -5.96 -15.14
C VAL A 80 10.46 -7.06 -14.47
N GLY A 81 10.96 -7.59 -13.38
CA GLY A 81 10.32 -8.63 -12.56
C GLY A 81 10.12 -8.17 -11.11
N TYR A 82 9.39 -8.98 -10.36
CA TYR A 82 9.21 -8.80 -8.93
C TYR A 82 10.51 -9.11 -8.18
N VAL A 83 10.92 -8.20 -7.31
CA VAL A 83 12.09 -8.33 -6.44
C VAL A 83 11.67 -7.78 -5.07
N PRO A 84 11.37 -8.61 -4.06
CA PRO A 84 10.82 -8.17 -2.79
C PRO A 84 11.81 -7.43 -1.89
N GLY A 85 13.10 -7.73 -2.05
CA GLY A 85 14.18 -7.23 -1.20
C GLY A 85 14.93 -6.03 -1.81
N GLU A 86 16.25 -6.02 -1.64
CA GLU A 86 17.11 -4.98 -2.20
C GLU A 86 17.17 -5.04 -3.73
N SER A 87 17.53 -3.90 -4.33
CA SER A 87 17.66 -3.83 -5.79
C SER A 87 18.78 -4.72 -6.30
N ASP A 88 18.51 -5.51 -7.31
CA ASP A 88 19.46 -6.37 -8.04
C ASP A 88 19.98 -5.72 -9.33
N SER A 89 19.63 -4.47 -9.59
CA SER A 89 19.97 -3.76 -10.83
C SER A 89 20.08 -2.26 -10.61
N GLY A 90 20.64 -1.54 -11.59
CA GLY A 90 20.69 -0.07 -11.60
C GLY A 90 19.36 0.61 -11.96
N LEU A 91 18.27 -0.14 -12.14
CA LEU A 91 16.95 0.39 -12.42
C LEU A 91 16.49 1.25 -11.22
N PHE A 92 15.88 2.39 -11.49
CA PHE A 92 15.48 3.37 -10.47
C PHE A 92 16.62 3.93 -9.59
N GLY A 93 17.85 3.95 -10.09
CA GLY A 93 18.99 4.50 -9.37
C GLY A 93 19.83 3.50 -8.57
N GLY A 94 19.39 2.25 -8.44
CA GLY A 94 20.17 1.12 -7.92
C GLY A 94 20.17 0.94 -6.40
N ASN A 95 19.96 1.99 -5.61
CA ASN A 95 19.97 1.95 -4.15
C ASN A 95 18.58 1.99 -3.51
N SER A 96 17.53 2.09 -4.32
CA SER A 96 16.13 1.95 -3.89
C SER A 96 15.42 0.96 -4.80
N ASN A 97 14.52 0.16 -4.25
CA ASN A 97 13.79 -0.84 -5.01
C ASN A 97 12.27 -0.56 -5.00
N TRP A 98 11.67 -0.38 -6.19
CA TRP A 98 10.24 -0.16 -6.41
C TRP A 98 9.54 -1.35 -7.05
N ARG A 99 10.17 -2.54 -7.04
CA ARG A 99 9.71 -3.74 -7.74
C ARG A 99 9.23 -4.84 -6.82
N GLY A 100 8.66 -4.49 -5.66
CA GLY A 100 8.11 -5.47 -4.73
C GLY A 100 8.09 -5.05 -3.26
N PRO A 101 9.05 -4.26 -2.76
CA PRO A 101 9.05 -3.85 -1.38
C PRO A 101 7.80 -3.09 -0.95
N ILE A 102 7.59 -3.08 0.36
CA ILE A 102 6.56 -2.28 1.03
C ILE A 102 7.17 -0.92 1.34
N TRP A 103 6.53 0.13 0.84
CA TRP A 103 6.87 1.53 1.10
C TRP A 103 5.82 2.13 2.02
N LEU A 104 6.19 2.47 3.23
CA LEU A 104 5.23 2.91 4.24
C LEU A 104 4.52 4.20 3.83
N CYS A 105 5.23 5.15 3.23
CA CYS A 105 4.64 6.39 2.72
C CYS A 105 3.56 6.16 1.66
N VAL A 106 3.77 5.20 0.74
CA VAL A 106 2.78 4.84 -0.28
C VAL A 106 1.59 4.12 0.35
N ASN A 107 1.85 3.18 1.25
CA ASN A 107 0.80 2.48 1.99
C ASN A 107 -0.07 3.44 2.81
N PHE A 108 0.55 4.42 3.47
CA PHE A 108 -0.18 5.48 4.16
C PHE A 108 -1.15 6.23 3.23
N LEU A 109 -0.70 6.60 2.02
CA LEU A 109 -1.56 7.26 1.04
C LEU A 109 -2.70 6.35 0.55
N LEU A 110 -2.47 5.04 0.44
CA LEU A 110 -3.52 4.07 0.11
C LEU A 110 -4.56 3.98 1.22
N VAL A 111 -4.14 3.88 2.48
CA VAL A 111 -5.03 3.91 3.66
C VAL A 111 -5.88 5.18 3.67
N GLU A 112 -5.26 6.35 3.54
CA GLU A 112 -5.97 7.63 3.47
C GLU A 112 -6.99 7.67 2.31
N SER A 113 -6.62 7.11 1.16
CA SER A 113 -7.53 7.03 -0.01
C SER A 113 -8.74 6.15 0.28
N LEU A 114 -8.54 4.98 0.91
CA LEU A 114 -9.64 4.10 1.32
C LEU A 114 -10.58 4.78 2.30
N LEU A 115 -10.05 5.50 3.29
CA LEU A 115 -10.86 6.28 4.24
C LEU A 115 -11.67 7.37 3.54
N ARG A 116 -11.10 8.07 2.53
CA ARG A 116 -11.84 9.07 1.72
C ARG A 116 -12.96 8.43 0.91
N PHE A 117 -12.72 7.27 0.30
CA PHE A 117 -13.75 6.52 -0.39
C PHE A 117 -14.83 6.02 0.60
N TYR A 118 -14.44 5.55 1.79
CA TYR A 118 -15.40 5.17 2.84
C TYR A 118 -16.28 6.33 3.29
N MET A 119 -15.72 7.53 3.45
CA MET A 119 -16.52 8.73 3.77
C MET A 119 -17.62 9.01 2.73
N PHE A 120 -17.44 8.57 1.49
CA PHE A 120 -18.43 8.75 0.42
C PHE A 120 -19.40 7.55 0.30
N TYR A 121 -18.87 6.33 0.24
CA TYR A 121 -19.67 5.13 0.01
C TYR A 121 -20.31 4.58 1.29
N GLY A 122 -19.73 4.84 2.45
CA GLY A 122 -20.13 4.23 3.72
C GLY A 122 -20.10 2.70 3.64
N ASP A 123 -21.03 2.07 4.34
CA ASP A 123 -21.14 0.61 4.42
C ASP A 123 -21.74 -0.03 3.15
N SER A 124 -22.21 0.79 2.20
CA SER A 124 -22.85 0.32 0.95
C SER A 124 -21.84 -0.25 -0.06
N LEU A 125 -20.55 0.00 0.10
CA LEU A 125 -19.48 -0.58 -0.71
C LEU A 125 -18.68 -1.54 0.15
N GLN A 126 -18.88 -2.83 -0.09
CA GLN A 126 -18.13 -3.90 0.56
C GLN A 126 -17.26 -4.61 -0.47
N ILE A 127 -16.04 -4.93 -0.07
CA ILE A 127 -15.02 -5.60 -0.89
C ILE A 127 -14.52 -6.79 -0.09
N GLU A 128 -14.26 -7.88 -0.77
CA GLU A 128 -13.64 -9.08 -0.20
C GLU A 128 -12.18 -8.78 0.18
N CYS A 129 -11.82 -9.06 1.43
CA CYS A 129 -10.46 -8.80 1.95
C CYS A 129 -10.06 -9.85 2.98
N PRO A 130 -8.99 -10.64 2.71
CA PRO A 130 -8.28 -10.77 1.43
C PRO A 130 -9.16 -11.25 0.28
N THR A 131 -8.77 -10.96 -0.95
CA THR A 131 -9.49 -11.46 -2.14
C THR A 131 -9.46 -12.99 -2.17
N GLY A 132 -10.63 -13.62 -2.28
CA GLY A 132 -10.79 -15.08 -2.27
C GLY A 132 -11.06 -15.68 -0.89
N SER A 133 -11.11 -14.87 0.18
CA SER A 133 -11.40 -15.33 1.55
C SER A 133 -12.88 -15.62 1.80
N GLY A 134 -13.78 -14.97 1.08
CA GLY A 134 -15.20 -14.93 1.37
C GLY A 134 -15.62 -13.85 2.38
N ASP A 135 -14.65 -13.14 2.98
CA ASP A 135 -14.91 -12.11 3.98
C ASP A 135 -15.07 -10.74 3.34
N TYR A 136 -16.26 -10.18 3.42
CA TYR A 136 -16.59 -8.88 2.84
C TYR A 136 -16.65 -7.80 3.91
N MET A 137 -15.92 -6.72 3.70
CA MET A 137 -15.88 -5.58 4.62
C MET A 137 -15.92 -4.25 3.90
N HIS A 138 -16.38 -3.20 4.58
CA HIS A 138 -16.37 -1.85 4.02
C HIS A 138 -14.95 -1.26 3.99
N LEU A 139 -14.74 -0.21 3.20
CA LEU A 139 -13.42 0.35 2.96
C LEU A 139 -12.75 0.91 4.21
N GLY A 140 -13.50 1.29 5.24
CA GLY A 140 -12.96 1.68 6.54
C GLY A 140 -12.26 0.52 7.24
N HIS A 141 -12.90 -0.65 7.34
CA HIS A 141 -12.28 -1.85 7.92
C HIS A 141 -11.08 -2.36 7.10
N ILE A 142 -11.13 -2.22 5.76
CA ILE A 142 -9.96 -2.54 4.93
C ILE A 142 -8.79 -1.60 5.24
N ALA A 143 -9.07 -0.32 5.47
CA ALA A 143 -8.04 0.64 5.88
C ALA A 143 -7.43 0.26 7.24
N GLU A 144 -8.25 -0.10 8.22
CA GLU A 144 -7.80 -0.58 9.54
C GLU A 144 -6.95 -1.86 9.42
N GLU A 145 -7.38 -2.82 8.61
CA GLU A 145 -6.60 -4.04 8.34
C GLU A 145 -5.21 -3.73 7.77
N LEU A 146 -5.12 -2.83 6.79
CA LEU A 146 -3.83 -2.40 6.25
C LEU A 146 -2.99 -1.66 7.28
N GLN A 147 -3.59 -0.84 8.13
CA GLN A 147 -2.89 -0.17 9.24
C GLN A 147 -2.31 -1.18 10.22
N HIS A 148 -3.06 -2.23 10.59
CA HIS A 148 -2.57 -3.30 11.46
C HIS A 148 -1.41 -4.06 10.81
N ARG A 149 -1.48 -4.40 9.52
CA ARG A 149 -0.37 -5.04 8.80
C ARG A 149 0.89 -4.18 8.82
N LEU A 150 0.78 -2.87 8.65
CA LEU A 150 1.92 -1.95 8.74
C LEU A 150 2.51 -1.88 10.16
N GLN A 151 1.66 -1.95 11.19
CA GLN A 151 2.12 -1.96 12.59
C GLN A 151 2.92 -3.23 12.92
N HIS A 152 2.60 -4.37 12.31
CA HIS A 152 3.33 -5.62 12.51
C HIS A 152 4.81 -5.54 12.09
N LEU A 153 5.21 -4.57 11.27
CA LEU A 153 6.63 -4.30 11.01
C LEU A 153 7.39 -3.93 12.29
N PHE A 154 6.72 -3.23 13.22
CA PHE A 154 7.33 -2.65 14.43
C PHE A 154 6.88 -3.31 15.73
N ALA A 155 5.72 -3.98 15.71
CA ALA A 155 5.23 -4.72 16.86
C ALA A 155 6.10 -5.97 17.11
N ARG A 156 6.25 -6.35 18.39
CA ARG A 156 6.89 -7.61 18.74
C ARG A 156 5.90 -8.75 18.55
N ASN A 157 6.34 -9.80 17.88
CA ASN A 157 5.60 -11.06 17.81
C ASN A 157 5.69 -11.86 19.13
N ASP A 158 5.08 -13.04 19.16
CA ASP A 158 5.07 -13.92 20.35
C ASP A 158 6.48 -14.37 20.80
N GLU A 159 7.46 -14.33 19.90
CA GLU A 159 8.87 -14.63 20.18
C GLU A 159 9.64 -13.39 20.65
N GLY A 160 9.00 -12.23 20.76
CA GLY A 160 9.60 -10.96 21.15
C GLY A 160 10.36 -10.26 20.01
N ARG A 161 10.23 -10.71 18.77
CA ARG A 161 10.92 -10.20 17.57
C ARG A 161 10.06 -9.23 16.78
N ARG A 162 10.72 -8.28 16.08
CA ARG A 162 10.09 -7.41 15.08
C ARG A 162 10.47 -7.86 13.67
N ALA A 163 9.49 -7.87 12.76
CA ALA A 163 9.75 -8.21 11.35
C ALA A 163 10.82 -7.31 10.74
N ALA A 164 10.80 -6.01 11.04
CA ALA A 164 11.79 -5.05 10.56
C ALA A 164 13.24 -5.38 10.92
N ASN A 165 13.47 -6.13 12.01
CA ASN A 165 14.81 -6.47 12.49
C ASN A 165 15.40 -7.76 11.87
N ASP A 166 14.62 -8.48 11.05
CA ASP A 166 15.06 -9.69 10.32
C ASP A 166 15.73 -10.76 11.21
N GLY A 167 15.24 -10.92 12.44
CA GLY A 167 15.78 -11.91 13.38
C GLY A 167 17.17 -11.59 13.93
N VAL A 168 17.62 -10.35 13.83
CA VAL A 168 18.90 -9.92 14.44
C VAL A 168 18.76 -9.83 15.94
N ASP A 169 19.30 -10.81 16.68
CA ASP A 169 19.19 -10.94 18.14
C ASP A 169 19.63 -9.67 18.88
N LEU A 170 20.66 -8.99 18.38
CA LEU A 170 21.13 -7.74 18.96
C LEU A 170 20.03 -6.67 19.00
N LEU A 171 19.22 -6.56 17.92
CA LEU A 171 18.17 -5.55 17.81
C LEU A 171 16.89 -5.92 18.56
N ASP A 172 16.68 -7.20 18.80
CA ASP A 172 15.47 -7.68 19.46
C ASP A 172 15.64 -7.91 20.98
N PHE A 173 16.84 -8.33 21.44
CA PHE A 173 17.02 -8.82 22.81
C PHE A 173 18.12 -8.12 23.62
N ASP A 174 19.07 -7.42 22.98
CA ASP A 174 20.11 -6.71 23.71
C ASP A 174 19.53 -5.55 24.55
N GLU A 175 19.95 -5.44 25.81
CA GLU A 175 19.43 -4.47 26.76
C GLU A 175 19.59 -2.99 26.31
N HIS A 176 20.57 -2.72 25.47
CA HIS A 176 20.83 -1.39 24.94
C HIS A 176 20.02 -1.11 23.67
N TRP A 177 19.84 -2.12 22.78
CA TRP A 177 19.28 -1.93 21.44
C TRP A 177 17.80 -2.29 21.32
N LYS A 178 17.28 -3.18 22.12
CA LYS A 178 15.94 -3.78 21.99
C LYS A 178 14.78 -2.77 21.93
N ASP A 179 14.95 -1.60 22.55
CA ASP A 179 13.88 -0.60 22.65
C ASP A 179 13.98 0.49 21.59
N TYR A 180 15.01 0.46 20.74
CA TYR A 180 15.11 1.37 19.61
C TYR A 180 14.31 0.86 18.40
N LEU A 181 13.64 1.79 17.70
CA LEU A 181 12.95 1.53 16.44
C LEU A 181 13.74 2.10 15.28
N TRP A 182 13.92 1.30 14.24
CA TRP A 182 14.64 1.68 13.04
C TRP A 182 13.65 2.04 11.94
N PHE A 183 13.63 3.27 11.50
CA PHE A 183 12.74 3.76 10.44
C PHE A 183 13.37 3.52 9.06
N HIS A 184 13.47 2.26 8.67
CA HIS A 184 14.04 1.89 7.39
C HIS A 184 13.33 2.57 6.22
N GLU A 185 14.05 2.78 5.13
CA GLU A 185 13.54 3.47 3.94
C GLU A 185 12.36 2.72 3.31
N TYR A 186 12.47 1.40 3.23
CA TYR A 186 11.42 0.47 2.78
C TYR A 186 11.59 -0.88 3.45
N PHE A 187 10.67 -1.81 3.19
CA PHE A 187 10.65 -3.12 3.82
C PHE A 187 10.48 -4.21 2.78
N ASP A 188 11.11 -5.36 2.99
CA ASP A 188 10.98 -6.51 2.12
C ASP A 188 9.51 -6.91 1.95
N GLY A 189 9.08 -7.12 0.70
CA GLY A 189 7.69 -7.38 0.36
C GLY A 189 7.14 -8.71 0.85
N ASP A 190 8.00 -9.66 1.20
CA ASP A 190 7.61 -10.99 1.65
C ASP A 190 7.89 -11.22 3.14
N THR A 191 8.98 -10.67 3.69
CA THR A 191 9.41 -10.92 5.08
C THR A 191 9.17 -9.75 6.02
N GLY A 192 9.00 -8.53 5.50
CA GLY A 192 8.92 -7.32 6.31
C GLY A 192 10.26 -6.79 6.81
N ARG A 193 11.39 -7.41 6.42
CA ARG A 193 12.73 -6.95 6.79
C ARG A 193 12.97 -5.50 6.36
N GLY A 194 13.51 -4.70 7.28
CA GLY A 194 13.90 -3.31 6.98
C GLY A 194 15.09 -3.22 6.02
N LEU A 195 15.01 -2.34 5.03
CA LEU A 195 15.94 -2.21 3.92
C LEU A 195 16.22 -0.74 3.59
N GLY A 196 17.22 -0.51 2.76
CA GLY A 196 17.66 0.82 2.37
C GLY A 196 18.30 1.58 3.52
N ALA A 197 18.11 2.90 3.57
CA ALA A 197 18.60 3.70 4.68
C ALA A 197 17.92 3.31 5.99
N SER A 198 18.68 3.20 7.08
CA SER A 198 18.17 2.77 8.39
C SER A 198 17.31 3.81 9.10
N HIS A 199 17.35 5.07 8.66
CA HIS A 199 16.49 6.15 9.17
C HIS A 199 16.01 7.06 8.05
N GLN A 200 14.80 6.78 7.54
CA GLN A 200 14.04 7.64 6.62
C GLN A 200 12.79 8.17 7.34
N CYS A 201 13.00 9.04 8.32
CA CYS A 201 11.94 9.53 9.20
C CYS A 201 10.80 10.24 8.47
N GLY A 202 11.08 10.92 7.35
CA GLY A 202 10.06 11.60 6.54
C GLY A 202 9.04 10.66 5.92
N TRP A 203 9.41 9.40 5.69
CA TRP A 203 8.54 8.39 5.06
C TRP A 203 8.03 7.39 6.09
N THR A 204 8.94 6.72 6.78
CA THR A 204 8.60 5.62 7.69
C THR A 204 8.13 6.12 9.05
N GLY A 205 8.49 7.33 9.43
CA GLY A 205 7.95 7.99 10.63
C GLY A 205 6.42 8.20 10.60
N LEU A 206 5.77 8.09 9.43
CA LEU A 206 4.31 8.05 9.29
C LEU A 206 3.66 6.89 10.07
N ILE A 207 4.42 5.88 10.47
CA ILE A 207 3.92 4.81 11.34
C ILE A 207 3.34 5.35 12.65
N ALA A 208 3.89 6.44 13.19
CA ALA A 208 3.37 7.08 14.38
C ALA A 208 1.93 7.59 14.18
N LYS A 209 1.62 8.12 12.99
CA LYS A 209 0.26 8.54 12.63
C LYS A 209 -0.65 7.32 12.44
N VAL A 210 -0.15 6.25 11.81
CA VAL A 210 -0.91 4.99 11.64
C VAL A 210 -1.31 4.42 13.00
N ILE A 211 -0.39 4.36 13.95
CA ILE A 211 -0.66 3.89 15.32
C ILE A 211 -1.66 4.80 16.04
N HIS A 212 -1.50 6.11 15.92
CA HIS A 212 -2.41 7.07 16.54
C HIS A 212 -3.86 6.94 16.04
N ASP A 213 -4.05 6.59 14.77
CA ASP A 213 -5.37 6.51 14.15
C ASP A 213 -6.12 5.20 14.48
N THR A 214 -5.41 4.18 14.94
CA THR A 214 -5.97 2.87 15.29
C THR A 214 -6.10 2.62 16.80
N GLY A 215 -5.49 3.46 17.63
CA GLY A 215 -5.55 3.40 19.10
C GLY A 215 -6.58 4.33 19.65
#